data_97b33da69216d72bb717515192c1ffec
#
_entry.id   97b33da69216d72bb717515192c1ffec
#
_cell.length_a   1.000
_cell.length_b   1.000
_cell.length_c   1.000
_cell.angle_alpha   90.00
_cell.angle_beta   90.00
_cell.angle_gamma   90.00
#
_symmetry.space_group_name_H-M   'P 1'
#
loop_
_entity.id
_entity.type
_entity.pdbx_description
1 polymer ?
#
loop_
_entity_poly.entity_id
_entity_poly.type
_entity_poly.pdbx_seq_one_letter_code
_entity_poly.pdbx_strand_id
1 'polypeptide(L)'
;GKGDVETMNLNHSDRAQLLVEALPYIQRYYDKTIVIKYGGNAMISEDLRKAVISDIILLRLVGIHVVVVHGGGPEINELLKKTGKESRFVNGLRYTDEETMEAVQMVLCGKVNKNLVATLNRAGGQAVGLCGLDGGMLKAVRRQENGVDYGLVGDITEVNPKVIRDAIADGFIPVISTVAQGVDAETSYNVNADTAAARIAVAVGAEKLILLT
;
A
#
# COMPACT_ATOMS: atom_id res chain seq x y z
N GLY A 1 -26.69 -3.28 -22.07
CA GLY A 1 -25.58 -3.51 -22.96
C GLY A 1 -24.82 -4.74 -22.52
N LYS A 2 -24.79 -5.79 -23.33
CA LYS A 2 -23.92 -6.95 -23.12
C LYS A 2 -22.50 -6.44 -23.34
N GLY A 3 -21.69 -6.40 -22.29
CA GLY A 3 -20.26 -6.19 -22.43
C GLY A 3 -19.68 -7.35 -23.22
N ASP A 4 -19.05 -7.05 -24.34
CA ASP A 4 -18.30 -8.02 -25.12
C ASP A 4 -17.17 -8.55 -24.24
N VAL A 5 -17.29 -9.77 -23.80
CA VAL A 5 -16.17 -10.53 -23.23
C VAL A 5 -15.26 -10.81 -24.42
N GLU A 6 -14.14 -10.12 -24.48
CA GLU A 6 -13.07 -10.43 -25.42
C GLU A 6 -12.58 -11.84 -25.12
N THR A 7 -13.08 -12.80 -25.86
CA THR A 7 -12.65 -14.19 -25.77
C THR A 7 -11.28 -14.28 -26.44
N MET A 8 -10.22 -14.36 -25.65
CA MET A 8 -8.93 -14.82 -26.17
C MET A 8 -9.13 -16.23 -26.73
N ASN A 9 -9.11 -16.36 -28.07
CA ASN A 9 -9.17 -17.64 -28.74
C ASN A 9 -7.83 -18.37 -28.63
N LEU A 10 -7.53 -18.85 -27.42
CA LEU A 10 -6.45 -19.81 -27.21
C LEU A 10 -6.94 -21.21 -27.56
N ASN A 11 -6.18 -21.96 -28.33
CA ASN A 11 -6.50 -23.36 -28.56
C ASN A 11 -6.29 -24.17 -27.25
N HIS A 12 -6.77 -25.41 -27.21
CA HIS A 12 -6.68 -26.24 -26.00
C HIS A 12 -5.22 -26.48 -25.55
N SER A 13 -4.29 -26.59 -26.49
CA SER A 13 -2.88 -26.81 -26.23
C SER A 13 -2.25 -25.58 -25.56
N ASP A 14 -2.53 -24.37 -26.06
CA ASP A 14 -2.02 -23.11 -25.51
C ASP A 14 -2.58 -22.86 -24.10
N ARG A 15 -3.86 -23.19 -23.85
CA ARG A 15 -4.48 -23.10 -22.53
C ARG A 15 -3.83 -24.06 -21.53
N ALA A 16 -3.58 -25.30 -21.93
CA ALA A 16 -2.91 -26.27 -21.08
C ALA A 16 -1.47 -25.85 -20.76
N GLN A 17 -0.74 -25.33 -21.75
CA GLN A 17 0.62 -24.85 -21.55
C GLN A 17 0.67 -23.65 -20.60
N LEU A 18 -0.24 -22.69 -20.74
CA LEU A 18 -0.34 -21.53 -19.85
C LEU A 18 -0.57 -21.96 -18.40
N LEU A 19 -1.47 -22.90 -18.16
CA LEU A 19 -1.73 -23.44 -16.82
C LEU A 19 -0.52 -24.18 -16.24
N VAL A 20 0.17 -24.96 -17.05
CA VAL A 20 1.40 -25.66 -16.64
C VAL A 20 2.52 -24.69 -16.25
N GLU A 21 2.66 -23.60 -17.00
CA GLU A 21 3.67 -22.55 -16.68
C GLU A 21 3.32 -21.78 -15.41
N ALA A 22 2.05 -21.50 -15.14
CA ALA A 22 1.59 -20.80 -13.95
C ALA A 22 1.64 -21.66 -12.68
N LEU A 23 1.46 -22.97 -12.80
CA LEU A 23 1.33 -23.86 -11.66
C LEU A 23 2.52 -23.84 -10.69
N PRO A 24 3.79 -23.88 -11.12
CA PRO A 24 4.93 -23.81 -10.20
C PRO A 24 4.96 -22.51 -9.41
N TYR A 25 4.57 -21.40 -10.02
CA TYR A 25 4.48 -20.10 -9.35
C TYR A 25 3.40 -20.11 -8.27
N ILE A 26 2.21 -20.61 -8.59
CA ILE A 26 1.10 -20.74 -7.63
C ILE A 26 1.49 -21.67 -6.49
N GLN A 27 2.09 -22.81 -6.78
CA GLN A 27 2.56 -23.76 -5.76
C GLN A 27 3.60 -23.14 -4.82
N ARG A 28 4.49 -22.32 -5.35
CA ARG A 28 5.52 -21.65 -4.56
C ARG A 28 4.94 -20.62 -3.58
N TYR A 29 3.92 -19.87 -3.97
CA TYR A 29 3.39 -18.76 -3.21
C TYR A 29 2.03 -19.02 -2.56
N TYR A 30 1.41 -20.16 -2.84
CA TYR A 30 0.14 -20.54 -2.22
C TYR A 30 0.23 -20.46 -0.70
N ASP A 31 -0.77 -19.81 -0.09
CA ASP A 31 -0.84 -19.56 1.36
C ASP A 31 0.33 -18.72 1.94
N LYS A 32 1.15 -18.15 1.07
CA LYS A 32 2.21 -17.22 1.45
C LYS A 32 1.72 -15.79 1.34
N THR A 33 2.42 -14.88 2.01
CA THR A 33 2.12 -13.45 2.00
C THR A 33 3.08 -12.72 1.07
N ILE A 34 2.53 -11.85 0.22
CA ILE A 34 3.27 -10.92 -0.62
C ILE A 34 2.85 -9.50 -0.20
N VAL A 35 3.82 -8.63 0.00
CA VAL A 35 3.59 -7.21 0.23
C VAL A 35 3.85 -6.46 -1.07
N ILE A 36 2.88 -5.65 -1.48
CA ILE A 36 2.97 -4.78 -2.65
C ILE A 36 2.95 -3.33 -2.19
N LYS A 37 4.04 -2.61 -2.44
CA LYS A 37 4.04 -1.15 -2.30
C LYS A 37 3.55 -0.54 -3.60
N TYR A 38 2.47 0.22 -3.51
CA TYR A 38 1.76 0.81 -4.62
C TYR A 38 1.87 2.34 -4.56
N GLY A 39 2.49 2.94 -5.58
CA GLY A 39 2.71 4.39 -5.61
C GLY A 39 3.26 4.86 -6.96
N GLY A 40 3.63 6.13 -7.04
CA GLY A 40 4.23 6.73 -8.23
C GLY A 40 3.35 6.62 -9.48
N ASN A 41 3.95 6.32 -10.62
CA ASN A 41 3.24 6.21 -11.90
C ASN A 41 2.15 5.15 -11.93
N ALA A 42 2.29 4.08 -11.15
CA ALA A 42 1.29 3.03 -11.05
C ALA A 42 -0.05 3.54 -10.47
N MET A 43 -0.03 4.61 -9.68
CA MET A 43 -1.24 5.26 -9.15
C MET A 43 -1.83 6.30 -10.11
N ILE A 44 -1.03 6.89 -10.99
CA ILE A 44 -1.42 7.99 -11.88
C ILE A 44 -1.96 7.45 -13.20
N SER A 45 -1.27 6.49 -13.81
CA SER A 45 -1.69 5.87 -15.08
C SER A 45 -2.92 4.99 -14.88
N GLU A 46 -3.99 5.29 -15.62
CA GLU A 46 -5.23 4.51 -15.55
C GLU A 46 -5.02 3.05 -15.95
N ASP A 47 -4.25 2.80 -17.01
CA ASP A 47 -3.95 1.45 -17.48
C ASP A 47 -3.14 0.66 -16.46
N LEU A 48 -2.12 1.27 -15.86
CA LEU A 48 -1.33 0.65 -14.80
C LEU A 48 -2.14 0.38 -13.54
N ARG A 49 -3.02 1.32 -13.14
CA ARG A 49 -3.93 1.10 -12.01
C ARG A 49 -4.82 -0.12 -12.23
N LYS A 50 -5.45 -0.22 -13.40
CA LYS A 50 -6.30 -1.37 -13.74
C LYS A 50 -5.53 -2.68 -13.72
N ALA A 51 -4.32 -2.69 -14.28
CA ALA A 51 -3.45 -3.86 -14.29
C ALA A 51 -3.07 -4.29 -12.87
N VAL A 52 -2.67 -3.37 -12.01
CA VAL A 52 -2.31 -3.66 -10.62
C VAL A 52 -3.51 -4.20 -9.83
N ILE A 53 -4.68 -3.58 -9.95
CA ILE A 53 -5.91 -4.06 -9.30
C ILE A 53 -6.25 -5.48 -9.75
N SER A 54 -6.21 -5.76 -11.05
CA SER A 54 -6.46 -7.10 -11.59
C SER A 54 -5.47 -8.12 -11.08
N ASP A 55 -4.20 -7.77 -10.99
CA ASP A 55 -3.14 -8.65 -10.50
C ASP A 55 -3.33 -8.97 -9.00
N ILE A 56 -3.68 -7.99 -8.19
CA ILE A 56 -3.96 -8.19 -6.76
C ILE A 56 -5.13 -9.17 -6.59
N ILE A 57 -6.21 -8.97 -7.33
CA ILE A 57 -7.39 -9.85 -7.26
C ILE A 57 -7.03 -11.26 -7.71
N LEU A 58 -6.27 -11.40 -8.79
CA LEU A 58 -5.83 -12.70 -9.28
C LEU A 58 -4.97 -13.44 -8.24
N LEU A 59 -3.98 -12.77 -7.65
CA LEU A 59 -3.15 -13.35 -6.60
C LEU A 59 -4.00 -13.86 -5.43
N ARG A 60 -4.97 -13.06 -5.00
CA ARG A 60 -5.87 -13.45 -3.93
C ARG A 60 -6.72 -14.66 -4.29
N LEU A 61 -7.24 -14.72 -5.51
CA LEU A 61 -8.07 -15.83 -6.01
C LEU A 61 -7.31 -17.15 -6.06
N VAL A 62 -6.02 -17.12 -6.36
CA VAL A 62 -5.18 -18.34 -6.39
C VAL A 62 -4.60 -18.73 -5.01
N GLY A 63 -5.04 -18.06 -3.94
CA GLY A 63 -4.68 -18.43 -2.58
C GLY A 63 -3.41 -17.77 -2.03
N ILE A 64 -2.95 -16.69 -2.65
CA ILE A 64 -1.83 -15.88 -2.17
C ILE A 64 -2.39 -14.73 -1.35
N HIS A 65 -1.83 -14.49 -0.16
CA HIS A 65 -2.22 -13.38 0.69
C HIS A 65 -1.50 -12.11 0.26
N VAL A 66 -2.26 -11.06 -0.05
CA VAL A 66 -1.70 -9.79 -0.51
C VAL A 66 -1.93 -8.71 0.55
N VAL A 67 -0.87 -8.01 0.90
CA VAL A 67 -0.90 -6.80 1.70
C VAL A 67 -0.47 -5.65 0.81
N VAL A 68 -1.26 -4.59 0.75
CA VAL A 68 -0.95 -3.40 -0.05
C VAL A 68 -0.53 -2.26 0.88
N VAL A 69 0.62 -1.67 0.61
CA VAL A 69 1.10 -0.45 1.27
C VAL A 69 1.17 0.65 0.23
N HIS A 70 0.60 1.80 0.49
CA HIS A 70 0.51 2.84 -0.52
C HIS A 70 1.04 4.19 -0.07
N GLY A 71 1.46 5.00 -1.03
CA GLY A 71 1.74 6.41 -0.91
C GLY A 71 0.58 7.27 -1.41
N GLY A 72 0.86 8.53 -1.72
CA GLY A 72 -0.13 9.49 -2.20
C GLY A 72 0.44 10.90 -2.33
N GLY A 73 1.74 11.00 -2.69
CA GLY A 73 2.42 12.28 -2.84
C GLY A 73 1.71 13.29 -3.75
N PRO A 74 1.29 12.91 -4.96
CA PRO A 74 0.56 13.81 -5.86
C PRO A 74 -0.73 14.35 -5.25
N GLU A 75 -1.51 13.52 -4.57
CA GLU A 75 -2.76 13.93 -3.93
C GLU A 75 -2.53 14.84 -2.73
N ILE A 76 -1.45 14.63 -1.98
CA ILE A 76 -1.03 15.54 -0.90
C ILE A 76 -0.64 16.90 -1.50
N ASN A 77 0.14 16.92 -2.57
CA ASN A 77 0.52 18.15 -3.26
C ASN A 77 -0.71 18.92 -3.73
N GLU A 78 -1.70 18.24 -4.28
CA GLU A 78 -2.95 18.84 -4.75
C GLU A 78 -3.71 19.51 -3.61
N LEU A 79 -3.87 18.85 -2.46
CA LEU A 79 -4.54 19.42 -1.31
C LEU A 79 -3.79 20.64 -0.77
N LEU A 80 -2.47 20.54 -0.60
CA LEU A 80 -1.66 21.65 -0.11
C LEU A 80 -1.75 22.87 -1.04
N LYS A 81 -1.71 22.65 -2.36
CA LYS A 81 -1.89 23.70 -3.34
C LYS A 81 -3.24 24.39 -3.21
N LYS A 82 -4.32 23.63 -3.03
CA LYS A 82 -5.68 24.18 -2.83
C LYS A 82 -5.79 25.00 -1.56
N THR A 83 -5.04 24.69 -0.53
CA THR A 83 -5.02 25.41 0.75
C THR A 83 -3.97 26.53 0.80
N GLY A 84 -3.27 26.78 -0.31
CA GLY A 84 -2.29 27.85 -0.42
C GLY A 84 -0.95 27.56 0.22
N LYS A 85 -0.65 26.27 0.49
CA LYS A 85 0.61 25.85 1.10
C LYS A 85 1.51 25.21 0.06
N GLU A 86 2.78 25.61 0.04
CA GLU A 86 3.78 25.00 -0.82
C GLU A 86 4.30 23.66 -0.27
N SER A 87 4.45 22.69 -1.16
CA SER A 87 5.14 21.45 -0.84
C SER A 87 6.65 21.70 -0.80
N ARG A 88 7.31 21.23 0.25
CA ARG A 88 8.75 21.31 0.42
C ARG A 88 9.30 19.91 0.64
N PHE A 89 10.42 19.62 -0.01
CA PHE A 89 11.11 18.34 0.10
C PHE A 89 12.55 18.56 0.57
N VAL A 90 13.02 17.69 1.44
CA VAL A 90 14.39 17.66 1.95
C VAL A 90 14.92 16.25 1.75
N ASN A 91 16.02 16.12 1.00
CA ASN A 91 16.59 14.81 0.66
C ASN A 91 15.59 13.78 0.15
N GLY A 92 14.64 14.23 -0.68
CA GLY A 92 13.59 13.37 -1.26
C GLY A 92 12.40 13.07 -0.33
N LEU A 93 12.43 13.53 0.92
CA LEU A 93 11.33 13.38 1.87
C LEU A 93 10.53 14.68 1.99
N ARG A 94 9.22 14.57 2.09
CA ARG A 94 8.35 15.74 2.32
C ARG A 94 8.64 16.33 3.68
N TYR A 95 9.09 17.60 3.70
CA TYR A 95 9.14 18.34 4.96
C TYR A 95 7.73 18.47 5.52
N THR A 96 7.52 17.98 6.72
CA THR A 96 6.19 17.80 7.28
C THR A 96 6.06 18.59 8.59
N ASP A 97 5.56 19.82 8.51
CA ASP A 97 5.13 20.55 9.70
C ASP A 97 3.76 20.07 10.19
N GLU A 98 3.25 20.63 11.28
CA GLU A 98 1.98 20.20 11.87
C GLU A 98 0.80 20.32 10.89
N GLU A 99 0.69 21.44 10.18
CA GLU A 99 -0.36 21.65 9.17
C GLU A 99 -0.24 20.68 8.00
N THR A 100 0.98 20.45 7.52
CA THR A 100 1.24 19.44 6.49
C THR A 100 0.90 18.04 6.99
N MET A 101 1.17 17.73 8.25
CA MET A 101 0.85 16.42 8.81
C MET A 101 -0.66 16.16 8.85
N GLU A 102 -1.46 17.17 9.17
CA GLU A 102 -2.93 17.06 9.09
C GLU A 102 -3.38 16.74 7.65
N ALA A 103 -2.83 17.44 6.67
CA ALA A 103 -3.11 17.19 5.26
C ALA A 103 -2.67 15.77 4.83
N VAL A 104 -1.50 15.34 5.25
CA VAL A 104 -0.98 13.98 4.99
C VAL A 104 -1.94 12.93 5.54
N GLN A 105 -2.37 13.06 6.78
CA GLN A 105 -3.28 12.11 7.39
C GLN A 105 -4.64 12.09 6.69
N MET A 106 -5.24 13.24 6.43
CA MET A 106 -6.53 13.34 5.73
C MET A 106 -6.46 12.70 4.33
N VAL A 107 -5.42 13.00 3.57
CA VAL A 107 -5.27 12.51 2.20
C VAL A 107 -4.94 11.03 2.18
N LEU A 108 -3.92 10.60 2.90
CA LEU A 108 -3.50 9.20 2.86
C LEU A 108 -4.55 8.27 3.47
N CYS A 109 -5.01 8.57 4.67
CA CYS A 109 -5.91 7.69 5.41
C CYS A 109 -7.37 7.81 4.96
N GLY A 110 -7.78 8.98 4.51
CA GLY A 110 -9.17 9.25 4.10
C GLY A 110 -9.39 9.07 2.60
N LYS A 111 -8.67 9.82 1.79
CA LYS A 111 -8.92 9.85 0.34
C LYS A 111 -8.28 8.69 -0.40
N VAL A 112 -6.96 8.60 -0.37
CA VAL A 112 -6.22 7.62 -1.17
C VAL A 112 -6.53 6.20 -0.73
N ASN A 113 -6.47 5.95 0.57
CA ASN A 113 -6.75 4.64 1.14
C ASN A 113 -8.17 4.16 0.78
N LYS A 114 -9.18 4.97 1.03
CA LYS A 114 -10.58 4.57 0.80
C LYS A 114 -10.94 4.46 -0.68
N ASN A 115 -10.34 5.28 -1.54
CA ASN A 115 -10.51 5.12 -2.98
C ASN A 115 -9.93 3.80 -3.49
N LEU A 116 -8.76 3.41 -2.99
CA LEU A 116 -8.12 2.13 -3.33
C LEU A 116 -8.94 0.94 -2.81
N VAL A 117 -9.39 1.00 -1.57
CA VAL A 117 -10.28 -0.01 -0.98
C VAL A 117 -11.56 -0.17 -1.80
N ALA A 118 -12.21 0.93 -2.15
CA ALA A 118 -13.43 0.90 -2.96
C ALA A 118 -13.18 0.29 -4.35
N THR A 119 -12.04 0.62 -4.97
CA THR A 119 -11.68 0.08 -6.29
C THR A 119 -11.43 -1.43 -6.23
N LEU A 120 -10.71 -1.91 -5.21
CA LEU A 120 -10.49 -3.34 -5.01
C LEU A 120 -11.79 -4.10 -4.76
N ASN A 121 -12.67 -3.53 -3.95
CA ASN A 121 -13.96 -4.17 -3.65
C ASN A 121 -14.88 -4.21 -4.88
N ARG A 122 -14.89 -3.17 -5.71
CA ARG A 122 -15.63 -3.19 -6.99
C ARG A 122 -15.09 -4.24 -7.96
N ALA A 123 -13.80 -4.55 -7.89
CA ALA A 123 -13.18 -5.59 -8.72
C ALA A 123 -13.34 -7.01 -8.16
N GLY A 124 -14.10 -7.19 -7.09
CA GLY A 124 -14.38 -8.49 -6.49
C GLY A 124 -13.46 -8.89 -5.34
N GLY A 125 -12.58 -8.01 -4.88
CA GLY A 125 -11.79 -8.20 -3.69
C GLY A 125 -12.58 -7.97 -2.40
N GLN A 126 -11.99 -8.35 -1.28
CA GLN A 126 -12.44 -8.01 0.07
C GLN A 126 -11.33 -7.21 0.75
N ALA A 127 -11.25 -5.94 0.42
CA ALA A 127 -10.23 -5.05 0.96
C ALA A 127 -10.71 -4.34 2.22
N VAL A 128 -9.81 -4.16 3.17
CA VAL A 128 -10.00 -3.33 4.35
C VAL A 128 -8.88 -2.30 4.43
N GLY A 129 -9.26 -1.05 4.67
CA GLY A 129 -8.32 0.05 4.79
C GLY A 129 -7.88 0.29 6.21
N LEU A 130 -6.57 0.34 6.42
CA LEU A 130 -5.90 0.54 7.68
C LEU A 130 -4.82 1.63 7.52
N CYS A 131 -4.39 2.20 8.62
CA CYS A 131 -3.16 2.99 8.66
C CYS A 131 -2.27 2.53 9.81
N GLY A 132 -1.08 3.05 9.90
CA GLY A 132 -0.14 2.69 10.95
C GLY A 132 -0.60 2.98 12.37
N LEU A 133 -1.65 3.79 12.54
CA LEU A 133 -2.25 4.08 13.85
C LEU A 133 -3.14 2.92 14.34
N ASP A 134 -3.75 2.18 13.41
CA ASP A 134 -4.69 1.12 13.73
C ASP A 134 -4.01 -0.04 14.45
N GLY A 135 -4.56 -0.42 15.59
CA GLY A 135 -4.03 -1.52 16.38
C GLY A 135 -2.59 -1.34 16.86
N GLY A 136 -2.10 -0.10 16.92
CA GLY A 136 -0.70 0.17 17.23
C GLY A 136 0.28 -0.42 16.22
N MET A 137 -0.11 -0.48 14.95
CA MET A 137 0.63 -1.18 13.91
C MET A 137 2.04 -0.63 13.71
N LEU A 138 2.19 0.69 13.55
CA LEU A 138 3.48 1.35 13.31
C LEU A 138 3.77 2.35 14.42
N LYS A 139 4.87 2.15 15.11
CA LYS A 139 5.45 3.12 16.04
C LYS A 139 6.70 3.73 15.45
N ALA A 140 6.88 5.04 15.65
CA ALA A 140 7.98 5.79 15.06
C ALA A 140 8.56 6.81 16.04
N VAL A 141 9.78 7.19 15.77
CA VAL A 141 10.43 8.36 16.36
C VAL A 141 10.69 9.38 15.26
N ARG A 142 10.86 10.64 15.64
CA ARG A 142 11.20 11.69 14.69
C ARG A 142 12.52 11.36 13.99
N ARG A 143 12.51 11.43 12.66
CA ARG A 143 13.73 11.22 11.87
C ARG A 143 14.75 12.30 12.16
N GLN A 144 15.94 11.88 12.51
CA GLN A 144 17.11 12.73 12.72
C GLN A 144 18.28 12.17 11.92
N GLU A 145 18.87 12.99 11.07
CA GLU A 145 20.00 12.60 10.24
C GLU A 145 20.89 13.80 10.03
N ASN A 146 22.11 13.77 10.56
CA ASN A 146 23.13 14.79 10.36
C ASN A 146 22.68 16.24 10.64
N GLY A 147 21.82 16.44 11.64
CA GLY A 147 21.29 17.76 11.99
C GLY A 147 20.25 18.32 11.02
N VAL A 148 19.76 17.52 10.06
CA VAL A 148 18.72 17.92 9.13
C VAL A 148 17.35 17.83 9.80
N ASP A 149 16.54 18.88 9.64
CA ASP A 149 15.17 18.92 10.12
C ASP A 149 14.21 18.49 8.99
N TYR A 150 13.50 17.40 9.20
CA TYR A 150 12.47 16.90 8.29
C TYR A 150 11.04 17.22 8.78
N GLY A 151 10.90 17.87 9.93
CA GLY A 151 9.61 18.03 10.58
C GLY A 151 9.07 16.71 11.14
N LEU A 152 7.78 16.47 10.98
CA LEU A 152 7.09 15.28 11.49
C LEU A 152 7.22 14.08 10.54
N VAL A 153 8.42 13.80 10.09
CA VAL A 153 8.79 12.57 9.40
C VAL A 153 9.33 11.59 10.42
N GLY A 154 8.80 10.37 10.38
CA GLY A 154 9.17 9.34 11.34
C GLY A 154 10.01 8.22 10.76
N ASP A 155 10.88 7.68 11.61
CA ASP A 155 11.55 6.39 11.41
C ASP A 155 10.85 5.34 12.25
N ILE A 156 10.44 4.24 11.63
CA ILE A 156 9.72 3.15 12.31
C ILE A 156 10.66 2.45 13.28
N THR A 157 10.23 2.33 14.53
CA THR A 157 10.94 1.60 15.57
C THR A 157 10.34 0.23 15.85
N GLU A 158 9.04 0.07 15.65
CA GLU A 158 8.32 -1.17 15.93
C GLU A 158 7.15 -1.34 14.96
N VAL A 159 6.94 -2.57 14.50
CA VAL A 159 5.75 -2.98 13.75
C VAL A 159 5.02 -4.06 14.53
N ASN A 160 3.75 -3.80 14.88
CA ASN A 160 2.87 -4.83 15.43
C ASN A 160 2.01 -5.39 14.29
N PRO A 161 2.27 -6.63 13.83
CA PRO A 161 1.58 -7.20 12.69
C PRO A 161 0.20 -7.77 12.99
N LYS A 162 -0.27 -7.71 14.25
CA LYS A 162 -1.48 -8.43 14.67
C LYS A 162 -2.70 -8.09 13.83
N VAL A 163 -3.03 -6.80 13.67
CA VAL A 163 -4.21 -6.39 12.91
C VAL A 163 -4.11 -6.79 11.43
N ILE A 164 -2.90 -6.77 10.86
CA ILE A 164 -2.67 -7.22 9.49
C ILE A 164 -2.90 -8.72 9.36
N ARG A 165 -2.34 -9.52 10.26
CA ARG A 165 -2.50 -10.98 10.27
C ARG A 165 -3.92 -11.40 10.50
N ASP A 166 -4.63 -10.73 11.42
CA ASP A 166 -6.04 -11.02 11.68
C ASP A 166 -6.91 -10.72 10.46
N ALA A 167 -6.66 -9.60 9.77
CA ALA A 167 -7.36 -9.28 8.53
C ALA A 167 -7.10 -10.31 7.43
N ILE A 168 -5.86 -10.75 7.26
CA ILE A 168 -5.51 -11.82 6.29
C ILE A 168 -6.24 -13.12 6.65
N ALA A 169 -6.23 -13.51 7.93
CA ALA A 169 -6.89 -14.73 8.40
C ALA A 169 -8.39 -14.72 8.14
N ASP A 170 -9.01 -13.54 8.22
CA ASP A 170 -10.44 -13.36 7.93
C ASP A 170 -10.74 -13.20 6.41
N GLY A 171 -9.75 -13.32 5.55
CA GLY A 171 -9.91 -13.28 4.11
C GLY A 171 -9.85 -11.90 3.48
N PHE A 172 -9.48 -10.88 4.23
CA PHE A 172 -9.35 -9.52 3.72
C PHE A 172 -7.99 -9.27 3.04
N ILE A 173 -7.99 -8.29 2.14
CA ILE A 173 -6.78 -7.67 1.61
C ILE A 173 -6.52 -6.40 2.42
N PRO A 174 -5.52 -6.38 3.32
CA PRO A 174 -5.19 -5.16 4.06
C PRO A 174 -4.58 -4.12 3.12
N VAL A 175 -5.09 -2.89 3.17
CA VAL A 175 -4.59 -1.74 2.42
C VAL A 175 -4.14 -0.70 3.41
N ILE A 176 -2.84 -0.42 3.46
CA ILE A 176 -2.21 0.30 4.56
C ILE A 176 -1.63 1.62 4.08
N SER A 177 -2.07 2.71 4.69
CA SER A 177 -1.43 4.02 4.58
C SER A 177 -0.41 4.24 5.70
N THR A 178 0.64 5.01 5.41
CA THR A 178 1.86 5.05 6.20
C THR A 178 1.95 6.25 7.13
N VAL A 179 0.92 6.42 7.94
CA VAL A 179 0.92 7.32 9.10
C VAL A 179 1.20 6.48 10.34
N ALA A 180 2.21 6.84 11.10
CA ALA A 180 2.65 6.11 12.28
C ALA A 180 2.40 6.88 13.57
N GLN A 181 2.21 6.14 14.65
CA GLN A 181 2.13 6.67 16.01
C GLN A 181 3.53 6.95 16.56
N GLY A 182 3.75 8.12 17.13
CA GLY A 182 4.94 8.38 17.91
C GLY A 182 5.03 7.49 19.16
N VAL A 183 6.24 7.13 19.54
CA VAL A 183 6.47 6.38 20.80
C VAL A 183 6.05 7.19 22.04
N ASP A 184 5.92 8.52 21.92
CA ASP A 184 5.36 9.42 22.94
C ASP A 184 3.83 9.31 23.08
N ALA A 185 3.17 8.55 22.21
CA ALA A 185 1.72 8.37 22.10
C ALA A 185 0.90 9.63 21.76
N GLU A 186 1.54 10.76 21.50
CA GLU A 186 0.87 12.04 21.21
C GLU A 186 1.08 12.50 19.76
N THR A 187 2.24 12.19 19.19
CA THR A 187 2.62 12.66 17.86
C THR A 187 2.31 11.63 16.80
N SER A 188 1.80 12.07 15.65
CA SER A 188 1.70 11.25 14.44
C SER A 188 2.80 11.66 13.47
N TYR A 189 3.35 10.69 12.77
CA TYR A 189 4.43 10.88 11.81
C TYR A 189 4.06 10.42 10.41
N ASN A 190 4.54 11.20 9.44
CA ASN A 190 4.57 10.79 8.04
C ASN A 190 5.76 9.86 7.82
N VAL A 191 5.51 8.64 7.35
CA VAL A 191 6.57 7.66 7.11
C VAL A 191 6.66 7.36 5.61
N ASN A 192 7.88 7.26 5.10
CA ASN A 192 8.13 6.87 3.72
C ASN A 192 7.50 5.50 3.42
N ALA A 193 6.73 5.41 2.34
CA ALA A 193 5.96 4.21 2.01
C ALA A 193 6.86 3.01 1.64
N ASP A 194 7.99 3.23 0.98
CA ASP A 194 8.94 2.14 0.66
C ASP A 194 9.53 1.54 1.93
N THR A 195 9.95 2.40 2.85
CA THR A 195 10.50 1.97 4.15
C THR A 195 9.44 1.24 4.98
N ALA A 196 8.23 1.78 5.04
CA ALA A 196 7.11 1.14 5.76
C ALA A 196 6.78 -0.23 5.16
N ALA A 197 6.71 -0.34 3.83
CA ALA A 197 6.44 -1.60 3.15
C ALA A 197 7.51 -2.66 3.48
N ALA A 198 8.78 -2.28 3.50
CA ALA A 198 9.87 -3.18 3.86
C ALA A 198 9.75 -3.69 5.30
N ARG A 199 9.47 -2.78 6.25
CA ARG A 199 9.29 -3.13 7.66
C ARG A 199 8.05 -4.00 7.89
N ILE A 200 6.94 -3.72 7.23
CA ILE A 200 5.73 -4.53 7.28
C ILE A 200 5.99 -5.91 6.68
N ALA A 201 6.68 -6.00 5.55
CA ALA A 201 7.01 -7.28 4.91
C ALA A 201 7.78 -8.21 5.86
N VAL A 202 8.78 -7.69 6.57
CA VAL A 202 9.52 -8.46 7.57
C VAL A 202 8.61 -8.89 8.73
N ALA A 203 7.79 -7.98 9.25
CA ALA A 203 6.95 -8.26 10.41
C ALA A 203 5.86 -9.30 10.14
N VAL A 204 5.29 -9.35 8.94
CA VAL A 204 4.28 -10.34 8.56
C VAL A 204 4.87 -11.64 8.01
N GLY A 205 6.19 -11.73 7.87
CA GLY A 205 6.86 -12.89 7.29
C GLY A 205 6.58 -13.07 5.81
N ALA A 206 6.53 -11.97 5.05
CA ALA A 206 6.27 -12.01 3.61
C ALA A 206 7.38 -12.76 2.85
N GLU A 207 6.99 -13.57 1.88
CA GLU A 207 7.91 -14.25 0.97
C GLU A 207 8.50 -13.29 -0.07
N LYS A 208 7.79 -12.21 -0.38
CA LYS A 208 8.17 -11.26 -1.42
C LYS A 208 7.65 -9.85 -1.10
N LEU A 209 8.47 -8.87 -1.42
CA LEU A 209 8.11 -7.46 -1.45
C LEU A 209 8.23 -6.97 -2.90
N ILE A 210 7.15 -6.43 -3.44
CA ILE A 210 7.10 -5.84 -4.79
C ILE A 210 6.94 -4.34 -4.65
N LEU A 211 7.87 -3.58 -5.19
CA LEU A 211 7.81 -2.12 -5.23
C LEU A 211 7.33 -1.68 -6.63
N LEU A 212 6.14 -1.12 -6.70
CA LEU A 212 5.57 -0.53 -7.91
C LEU A 212 5.70 1.00 -7.85
N THR A 213 6.33 1.54 -8.84
CA THR A 213 6.61 2.99 -8.93
C THR A 213 5.98 3.63 -10.17
#